data_e35582fe3a7dae2d38d3d56338e6b368
#
_entry.id   e35582fe3a7dae2d38d3d56338e6b368
#
_cell.length_a   1.000
_cell.length_b   1.000
_cell.length_c   1.000
_cell.angle_alpha   90.00
_cell.angle_beta   90.00
_cell.angle_gamma   90.00
#
_symmetry.space_group_name_H-M   'P 1'
#
loop_
_entity.id
_entity.type
_entity.pdbx_description
1 polymer ?
#
loop_
_entity_poly.entity_id
_entity_poly.type
_entity_poly.pdbx_seq_one_letter_code
_entity_poly.pdbx_strand_id
1 'polypeptide(L)'
;MPGVSIHAVDISRGVVAKGMRVELYRGDTLLASGELAGNGLLEHAALKERFPADSYCAVFHVADYYRKTGVRVPAHPFLDVVRYDFGVDQPEQHYHLPFKCTPWGYSCFRGGA
;
A
#
# COMPACT_ATOMS: atom_id res chain seq x y z
N MET A 1 -6.34 10.72 16.14
CA MET A 1 -6.71 11.07 14.76
C MET A 1 -7.10 9.80 14.04
N PRO A 2 -8.32 9.67 13.56
CA PRO A 2 -8.70 8.50 12.75
C PRO A 2 -8.05 8.55 11.37
N GLY A 3 -8.37 7.56 10.55
CA GLY A 3 -7.87 7.48 9.19
C GLY A 3 -6.91 6.33 8.97
N VAL A 4 -6.46 6.22 7.72
CA VAL A 4 -5.52 5.19 7.29
C VAL A 4 -4.36 5.89 6.58
N SER A 5 -3.15 5.43 6.83
CA SER A 5 -1.99 5.85 6.05
C SER A 5 -1.28 4.63 5.47
N ILE A 6 -0.79 4.77 4.25
CA ILE A 6 -0.11 3.69 3.53
C ILE A 6 1.24 4.25 3.06
N HIS A 7 2.30 3.56 3.44
CA HIS A 7 3.67 3.94 3.10
C HIS A 7 4.42 2.72 2.59
N ALA A 8 5.19 2.86 1.52
CA ALA A 8 5.93 1.74 0.98
C ALA A 8 7.40 2.05 0.79
N VAL A 9 8.22 1.05 1.09
CA VAL A 9 9.68 1.08 0.94
C VAL A 9 10.12 -0.06 0.02
N ASP A 10 10.97 0.26 -0.93
CA ASP A 10 11.67 -0.72 -1.77
C ASP A 10 12.98 -1.09 -1.04
N ILE A 11 12.95 -2.22 -0.33
CA ILE A 11 14.11 -2.64 0.47
C ILE A 11 15.29 -3.01 -0.41
N SER A 12 15.03 -3.56 -1.60
CA SER A 12 16.10 -4.00 -2.49
C SER A 12 16.99 -2.85 -2.95
N ARG A 13 16.46 -1.63 -2.97
CA ARG A 13 17.21 -0.43 -3.35
C ARG A 13 17.43 0.54 -2.19
N GLY A 14 16.81 0.29 -1.03
CA GLY A 14 16.95 1.16 0.13
C GLY A 14 16.29 2.53 -0.03
N VAL A 15 15.20 2.61 -0.79
CA VAL A 15 14.50 3.87 -1.05
C VAL A 15 12.99 3.68 -0.86
N VAL A 16 12.27 4.79 -0.70
CA VAL A 16 10.80 4.72 -0.71
C VAL A 16 10.31 4.33 -2.10
N ALA A 17 9.18 3.64 -2.17
CA ALA A 17 8.63 3.13 -3.42
C ALA A 17 7.81 4.21 -4.15
N LYS A 18 8.46 5.32 -4.48
CA LYS A 18 7.85 6.41 -5.24
C LYS A 18 7.27 5.89 -6.55
N GLY A 19 6.04 6.25 -6.85
CA GLY A 19 5.38 5.91 -8.11
C GLY A 19 4.70 4.54 -8.11
N MET A 20 4.80 3.76 -7.03
CA MET A 20 4.04 2.52 -6.94
C MET A 20 2.55 2.83 -6.89
N ARG A 21 1.77 2.14 -7.72
CA ARG A 21 0.32 2.28 -7.69
C ARG A 21 -0.24 1.49 -6.52
N VAL A 22 -1.10 2.15 -5.75
CA VAL A 22 -1.77 1.54 -4.60
C VAL A 22 -3.25 1.86 -4.66
N GLU A 23 -4.08 0.90 -4.27
CA GLU A 23 -5.53 1.04 -4.21
C GLU A 23 -6.01 0.57 -2.85
N LEU A 24 -7.09 1.17 -2.37
CA LEU A 24 -7.73 0.77 -1.12
C LEU A 24 -9.21 0.53 -1.39
N TYR A 25 -9.67 -0.67 -1.01
CA TYR A 25 -11.03 -1.11 -1.24
C TYR A 25 -11.73 -1.43 0.08
N ARG A 26 -13.06 -1.25 0.06
CA ARG A 26 -13.99 -1.84 1.02
C ARG A 26 -14.92 -2.74 0.21
N GLY A 27 -14.76 -4.07 0.32
CA GLY A 27 -15.44 -4.98 -0.59
C GLY A 27 -15.05 -4.67 -2.03
N ASP A 28 -16.03 -4.47 -2.90
CA ASP A 28 -15.79 -4.12 -4.30
C ASP A 28 -15.69 -2.61 -4.54
N THR A 29 -15.83 -1.81 -3.48
CA THR A 29 -15.84 -0.36 -3.61
C THR A 29 -14.42 0.19 -3.49
N LEU A 30 -13.96 0.87 -4.54
CA LEU A 30 -12.68 1.57 -4.52
C LEU A 30 -12.85 2.86 -3.69
N LEU A 31 -12.09 2.98 -2.61
CA LEU A 31 -12.13 4.14 -1.72
C LEU A 31 -11.06 5.16 -2.06
N ALA A 32 -9.88 4.71 -2.44
CA ALA A 32 -8.74 5.57 -2.75
C ALA A 32 -7.82 4.84 -3.70
N SER A 33 -7.14 5.60 -4.57
CA SER A 33 -6.11 5.05 -5.44
C SER A 33 -5.15 6.15 -5.85
N GLY A 34 -3.95 5.77 -6.24
CA GLY A 34 -2.95 6.69 -6.73
C GLY A 34 -1.58 6.06 -6.78
N GLU A 35 -0.62 6.86 -7.25
CA GLU A 35 0.79 6.48 -7.20
C GLU A 35 1.41 7.12 -5.96
N LEU A 36 2.28 6.38 -5.28
CA LEU A 36 2.92 6.87 -4.07
C LEU A 36 3.79 8.09 -4.38
N ALA A 37 3.72 9.06 -3.50
CA ALA A 37 4.44 10.32 -3.63
C ALA A 37 5.94 10.14 -3.37
N GLY A 38 6.70 11.22 -3.49
CA GLY A 38 8.14 11.21 -3.29
C GLY A 38 8.59 10.80 -1.89
N ASN A 39 7.69 10.89 -0.90
CA ASN A 39 7.94 10.41 0.47
C ASN A 39 7.44 8.98 0.70
N GLY A 40 6.93 8.31 -0.32
CA GLY A 40 6.43 6.94 -0.22
C GLY A 40 5.01 6.80 0.31
N LEU A 41 4.30 7.91 0.53
CA LEU A 41 2.93 7.88 1.06
C LEU A 41 1.91 7.94 -0.08
N LEU A 42 0.77 7.29 0.14
CA LEU A 42 -0.41 7.49 -0.69
C LEU A 42 -1.10 8.77 -0.20
N GLU A 43 -1.19 9.76 -1.09
CA GLU A 43 -1.84 11.03 -0.80
C GLU A 43 -3.23 11.02 -1.42
N HIS A 44 -4.26 10.93 -0.56
CA HIS A 44 -5.66 10.91 -0.98
C HIS A 44 -6.54 11.38 0.17
N ALA A 45 -7.49 12.25 -0.14
CA ALA A 45 -8.36 12.85 0.88
C ALA A 45 -9.17 11.80 1.66
N ALA A 46 -9.59 10.73 0.99
CA ALA A 46 -10.38 9.67 1.64
C ALA A 46 -9.63 8.99 2.79
N LEU A 47 -8.30 8.98 2.77
CA LEU A 47 -7.50 8.33 3.82
C LEU A 47 -7.54 9.08 5.14
N LYS A 48 -7.93 10.36 5.13
CA LYS A 48 -8.01 11.18 6.33
C LYS A 48 -9.37 11.10 7.01
N GLU A 49 -10.32 10.41 6.40
CA GLU A 49 -11.65 10.28 6.95
C GLU A 49 -11.70 9.15 7.98
N ARG A 50 -12.77 9.13 8.74
CA ARG A 50 -13.03 8.06 9.69
C ARG A 50 -13.50 6.82 8.95
N PHE A 51 -12.80 5.71 9.13
CA PHE A 51 -13.15 4.44 8.49
C PHE A 51 -14.08 3.65 9.41
N PRO A 52 -15.27 3.27 8.97
CA PRO A 52 -16.14 2.38 9.75
C PRO A 52 -15.45 1.07 10.09
N ALA A 53 -15.86 0.46 11.20
CA ALA A 53 -15.38 -0.87 11.56
C ALA A 53 -15.82 -1.84 10.46
N ASP A 54 -14.87 -2.43 9.76
CA ASP A 54 -15.10 -3.34 8.65
C ASP A 54 -13.77 -3.96 8.20
N SER A 55 -13.86 -4.78 7.17
CA SER A 55 -12.71 -5.35 6.47
C SER A 55 -12.40 -4.53 5.23
N TYR A 56 -11.10 -4.30 5.00
CA TYR A 56 -10.60 -3.51 3.88
C TYR A 56 -9.48 -4.27 3.17
N CYS A 57 -9.18 -3.89 1.94
CA CYS A 57 -8.08 -4.49 1.18
C CYS A 57 -7.22 -3.40 0.55
N ALA A 58 -5.93 -3.40 0.87
CA ALA A 58 -4.94 -2.57 0.21
C ALA A 58 -4.27 -3.38 -0.90
N VAL A 59 -4.18 -2.82 -2.10
CA VAL A 59 -3.61 -3.49 -3.27
C VAL A 59 -2.34 -2.75 -3.70
N PHE A 60 -1.23 -3.47 -3.77
CA PHE A 60 0.08 -2.91 -4.11
C PHE A 60 0.56 -3.52 -5.42
N HIS A 61 0.79 -2.69 -6.44
CA HIS A 61 1.24 -3.14 -7.75
C HIS A 61 2.77 -3.19 -7.79
N VAL A 62 3.33 -4.25 -7.22
CA VAL A 62 4.77 -4.39 -6.98
C VAL A 62 5.55 -4.58 -8.28
N ALA A 63 5.15 -5.54 -9.12
CA ALA A 63 5.88 -5.81 -10.36
C ALA A 63 5.89 -4.59 -11.30
N ASP A 64 4.75 -3.91 -11.43
CA ASP A 64 4.67 -2.70 -12.26
C ASP A 64 5.58 -1.60 -11.73
N TYR A 65 5.69 -1.47 -10.42
CA TYR A 65 6.64 -0.54 -9.82
C TYR A 65 8.07 -0.85 -10.28
N TYR A 66 8.48 -2.11 -10.20
CA TYR A 66 9.85 -2.49 -10.60
C TYR A 66 10.08 -2.30 -12.10
N ARG A 67 9.08 -2.52 -12.94
CA ARG A 67 9.17 -2.21 -14.38
C ARG A 67 9.44 -0.72 -14.59
N LYS A 68 8.75 0.16 -13.86
CA LYS A 68 8.94 1.61 -13.95
C LYS A 68 10.33 2.05 -13.51
N THR A 69 10.95 1.33 -12.59
CA THR A 69 12.31 1.68 -12.10
C THR A 69 13.41 1.14 -12.99
N GLY A 70 13.07 0.45 -14.07
CA GLY A 70 14.05 -0.11 -14.98
C GLY A 70 14.58 -1.49 -14.59
N VAL A 71 14.05 -2.09 -13.55
CA VAL A 71 14.39 -3.47 -13.17
C VAL A 71 13.77 -4.40 -14.21
N ARG A 72 14.55 -5.38 -14.66
CA ARG A 72 14.03 -6.39 -15.57
C ARG A 72 13.05 -7.29 -14.84
N VAL A 73 11.80 -7.29 -15.31
CA VAL A 73 10.74 -8.12 -14.74
C VAL A 73 10.29 -9.11 -15.81
N PRO A 74 10.28 -10.42 -15.50
CA PRO A 74 9.82 -11.42 -16.47
C PRO A 74 8.32 -11.29 -16.73
N ALA A 75 7.83 -11.98 -17.76
CA ALA A 75 6.41 -11.97 -18.10
C ALA A 75 5.53 -12.50 -16.95
N HIS A 76 6.06 -13.42 -16.17
CA HIS A 76 5.38 -13.96 -14.99
C HIS A 76 6.26 -13.71 -13.76
N PRO A 77 6.22 -12.48 -13.19
CA PRO A 77 7.07 -12.14 -12.05
C PRO A 77 6.70 -12.98 -10.82
N PHE A 78 7.70 -13.28 -9.99
CA PHE A 78 7.43 -14.04 -8.78
C PHE A 78 6.47 -13.29 -7.86
N LEU A 79 6.77 -12.01 -7.57
CA LEU A 79 5.88 -11.15 -6.82
C LEU A 79 5.25 -10.15 -7.78
N ASP A 80 3.96 -10.26 -7.97
CA ASP A 80 3.23 -9.41 -8.93
C ASP A 80 2.42 -8.34 -8.21
N VAL A 81 1.22 -8.68 -7.79
CA VAL A 81 0.31 -7.78 -7.08
C VAL A 81 0.08 -8.35 -5.68
N VAL A 82 0.18 -7.50 -4.68
CA VAL A 82 -0.11 -7.89 -3.30
C VAL A 82 -1.47 -7.34 -2.92
N ARG A 83 -2.34 -8.21 -2.41
CA ARG A 83 -3.63 -7.85 -1.82
C ARG A 83 -3.54 -8.14 -0.34
N TYR A 84 -3.60 -7.07 0.45
CA TYR A 84 -3.45 -7.17 1.89
C TYR A 84 -4.78 -6.85 2.55
N ASP A 85 -5.42 -7.89 3.07
CA ASP A 85 -6.67 -7.74 3.80
C ASP A 85 -6.38 -7.34 5.23
N PHE A 86 -7.07 -6.31 5.72
CA PHE A 86 -6.93 -5.86 7.10
C PHE A 86 -8.26 -5.38 7.64
N GLY A 87 -8.36 -5.33 8.96
CA GLY A 87 -9.57 -4.89 9.63
C GLY A 87 -9.38 -3.58 10.36
N VAL A 88 -10.42 -2.77 10.37
CA VAL A 88 -10.53 -1.61 11.27
C VAL A 88 -11.57 -2.00 12.31
N ASP A 89 -11.12 -2.19 13.56
CA ASP A 89 -12.00 -2.53 14.67
C ASP A 89 -12.36 -1.29 15.49
N GLN A 90 -11.45 -0.33 15.57
CA GLN A 90 -11.61 0.88 16.35
C GLN A 90 -11.56 2.11 15.44
N PRO A 91 -12.73 2.57 14.90
CA PRO A 91 -12.74 3.65 13.91
C PRO A 91 -12.11 4.97 14.37
N GLU A 92 -11.99 5.18 15.68
CA GLU A 92 -11.39 6.40 16.21
C GLU A 92 -9.86 6.38 16.20
N GLN A 93 -9.26 5.21 16.00
CA GLN A 93 -7.80 5.06 15.94
C GLN A 93 -7.30 5.27 14.52
N HIS A 94 -6.03 5.65 14.40
CA HIS A 94 -5.35 5.71 13.12
C HIS A 94 -4.72 4.36 12.81
N TYR A 95 -4.86 3.91 11.57
CA TYR A 95 -4.28 2.65 11.10
C TYR A 95 -3.21 2.95 10.07
N HIS A 96 -1.95 2.72 10.43
CA HIS A 96 -0.83 2.91 9.53
C HIS A 96 -0.40 1.56 8.96
N LEU A 97 -0.27 1.49 7.62
CA LEU A 97 0.18 0.29 6.91
C LEU A 97 1.56 0.54 6.30
N PRO A 98 2.65 0.13 6.97
CA PRO A 98 3.97 0.13 6.34
C PRO A 98 4.11 -1.12 5.48
N PHE A 99 4.39 -0.90 4.20
CA PHE A 99 4.62 -1.95 3.21
C PHE A 99 6.09 -1.93 2.81
N LYS A 100 6.74 -3.08 2.86
CA LYS A 100 8.15 -3.21 2.48
C LYS A 100 8.26 -4.34 1.47
N CYS A 101 8.96 -4.09 0.37
CA CYS A 101 9.03 -5.08 -0.70
C CYS A 101 10.40 -5.19 -1.35
N THR A 102 10.59 -6.32 -1.99
CA THR A 102 11.62 -6.61 -2.97
C THR A 102 10.93 -7.26 -4.16
N PRO A 103 11.61 -7.55 -5.27
CA PRO A 103 10.98 -8.33 -6.34
C PRO A 103 10.57 -9.76 -5.91
N TRP A 104 10.97 -10.21 -4.73
CA TRP A 104 10.84 -11.60 -4.29
C TRP A 104 9.94 -11.80 -3.07
N GLY A 105 9.57 -10.73 -2.39
CA GLY A 105 8.77 -10.86 -1.18
C GLY A 105 8.39 -9.52 -0.58
N TYR A 106 7.59 -9.57 0.48
CA TYR A 106 7.12 -8.34 1.12
C TYR A 106 6.80 -8.59 2.59
N SER A 107 6.69 -7.49 3.33
CA SER A 107 6.05 -7.49 4.63
C SER A 107 5.06 -6.33 4.71
N CYS A 108 3.97 -6.54 5.41
CA CYS A 108 2.98 -5.52 5.69
C CYS A 108 2.38 -5.83 7.06
N PHE A 109 2.16 -4.79 7.87
CA PHE A 109 1.67 -4.97 9.22
C PHE A 109 1.01 -3.67 9.68
N ARG A 110 0.38 -3.69 10.86
CA ARG A 110 -0.10 -2.45 11.45
C ARG A 110 1.08 -1.74 12.10
N GLY A 111 1.45 -0.58 11.57
CA GLY A 111 2.51 0.25 12.13
C GLY A 111 2.10 0.91 13.43
N GLY A 112 3.08 1.51 14.10
CA GLY A 112 2.83 2.25 15.32
C GLY A 112 1.89 3.42 15.11
N ALA A 113 1.08 3.69 16.10
CA ALA A 113 0.15 4.82 16.07
C ALA A 113 0.89 6.14 16.29
#